data_4211833f20bcc06921e642a6558a5586
#
_entry.id   4211833f20bcc06921e642a6558a5586
#
_cell.length_a   1.000
_cell.length_b   1.000
_cell.length_c   1.000
_cell.angle_alpha   90.00
_cell.angle_beta   90.00
_cell.angle_gamma   90.00
#
_symmetry.space_group_name_H-M   'P 1'
#
loop_
_entity.id
_entity.type
_entity.pdbx_description
1 polymer ?
#
loop_
_entity_poly.entity_id
_entity_poly.type
_entity_poly.pdbx_seq_one_letter_code
_entity_poly.pdbx_strand_id
1 'polypeptide(L)'
;LTQRINAMQQSVYAPLVDAWMEGSDLRDAWLAQWRKRWFEPDSKLFPPMQLFVTLFLHYIGATESLTAGDAYSARNKLMRKLERMFRQFTFQPVTAFIHLGLVAMDLERLRGNIMKRSLFVSE
;
A
#
# COMPACT_ATOMS: atom_id res chain seq x y z
N LEU A 1 -22.78 -16.18 -4.98
CA LEU A 1 -21.43 -16.20 -4.42
C LEU A 1 -20.53 -17.25 -5.08
N THR A 2 -21.01 -18.50 -5.20
CA THR A 2 -20.24 -19.60 -5.81
C THR A 2 -19.85 -19.29 -7.26
N GLN A 3 -20.73 -18.70 -8.06
CA GLN A 3 -20.44 -18.31 -9.43
C GLN A 3 -19.33 -17.26 -9.50
N ARG A 4 -19.33 -16.30 -8.58
CA ARG A 4 -18.29 -15.25 -8.52
C ARG A 4 -16.94 -15.85 -8.14
N ILE A 5 -16.92 -16.76 -7.18
CA ILE A 5 -15.68 -17.48 -6.79
C ILE A 5 -15.13 -18.28 -7.95
N ASN A 6 -15.99 -19.03 -8.67
CA ASN A 6 -15.56 -19.80 -9.83
C ASN A 6 -15.00 -18.90 -10.94
N ALA A 7 -15.65 -17.75 -11.21
CA ALA A 7 -15.15 -16.80 -12.18
C ALA A 7 -13.78 -16.23 -11.79
N MET A 8 -13.57 -15.93 -10.50
CA MET A 8 -12.28 -15.45 -10.00
C MET A 8 -11.21 -16.54 -10.05
N GLN A 9 -11.56 -17.81 -9.82
CA GLN A 9 -10.60 -18.93 -9.93
C GLN A 9 -10.11 -19.15 -11.35
N GLN A 10 -10.88 -18.75 -12.36
CA GLN A 10 -10.48 -18.82 -13.76
C GLN A 10 -9.75 -17.56 -14.24
N SER A 11 -9.56 -16.58 -13.37
CA SER A 11 -8.92 -15.30 -13.69
C SER A 11 -7.49 -15.25 -13.17
N VAL A 12 -6.83 -14.11 -13.43
CA VAL A 12 -5.50 -13.80 -12.89
C VAL A 12 -5.49 -13.72 -11.36
N TYR A 13 -6.65 -13.66 -10.72
CA TYR A 13 -6.79 -13.61 -9.27
C TYR A 13 -6.91 -15.00 -8.62
N ALA A 14 -6.81 -16.06 -9.39
CA ALA A 14 -6.90 -17.44 -8.87
C ALA A 14 -6.02 -17.69 -7.63
N PRO A 15 -4.73 -17.28 -7.60
CA PRO A 15 -3.89 -17.47 -6.42
C PRO A 15 -4.39 -16.76 -5.17
N LEU A 16 -5.08 -15.62 -5.33
CA LEU A 16 -5.68 -14.89 -4.20
C LEU A 16 -6.89 -15.64 -3.64
N VAL A 17 -7.72 -16.20 -4.51
CA VAL A 17 -8.87 -17.01 -4.10
C VAL A 17 -8.41 -18.26 -3.36
N ASP A 18 -7.39 -18.93 -3.88
CA ASP A 18 -6.82 -20.12 -3.25
C ASP A 18 -6.27 -19.79 -1.85
N ALA A 19 -5.52 -18.71 -1.72
CA ALA A 19 -5.01 -18.24 -0.43
C ALA A 19 -6.14 -17.92 0.56
N TRP A 20 -7.22 -17.31 0.08
CA TRP A 20 -8.37 -17.00 0.91
C TRP A 20 -9.08 -18.26 1.39
N MET A 21 -9.27 -19.25 0.51
CA MET A 21 -9.91 -20.51 0.85
C MET A 21 -9.08 -21.36 1.81
N GLU A 22 -7.76 -21.28 1.72
CA GLU A 22 -6.81 -21.98 2.60
C GLU A 22 -6.63 -21.27 3.96
N GLY A 23 -7.14 -20.06 4.11
CA GLY A 23 -6.93 -19.24 5.31
C GLY A 23 -5.53 -18.64 5.41
N SER A 24 -4.80 -18.59 4.30
CA SER A 24 -3.48 -17.96 4.23
C SER A 24 -3.56 -16.44 4.25
N ASP A 25 -2.43 -15.78 4.48
CA ASP A 25 -2.37 -14.31 4.49
C ASP A 25 -2.58 -13.76 3.07
N LEU A 26 -3.73 -13.10 2.87
CA LEU A 26 -4.08 -12.48 1.59
C LEU A 26 -3.09 -11.39 1.17
N ARG A 27 -2.51 -10.68 2.12
CA ARG A 27 -1.52 -9.63 1.83
C ARG A 27 -0.29 -10.23 1.17
N ASP A 28 0.24 -11.32 1.71
CA ASP A 28 1.40 -12.00 1.14
C ASP A 28 1.11 -12.57 -0.24
N ALA A 29 -0.06 -13.19 -0.42
CA ALA A 29 -0.50 -13.71 -1.71
C ALA A 29 -0.64 -12.59 -2.76
N TRP A 30 -1.22 -11.46 -2.37
CA TRP A 30 -1.38 -10.30 -3.23
C TRP A 30 -0.02 -9.71 -3.65
N LEU A 31 0.89 -9.55 -2.70
CA LEU A 31 2.24 -9.06 -2.97
C LEU A 31 3.01 -9.98 -3.90
N ALA A 32 2.90 -11.30 -3.72
CA ALA A 32 3.54 -12.27 -4.59
C ALA A 32 3.03 -12.15 -6.04
N GLN A 33 1.72 -12.00 -6.22
CA GLN A 33 1.14 -11.78 -7.54
C GLN A 33 1.57 -10.46 -8.17
N TRP A 34 1.64 -9.42 -7.36
CA TRP A 34 2.05 -8.09 -7.82
C TRP A 34 3.52 -8.09 -8.24
N ARG A 35 4.40 -8.71 -7.46
CA ARG A 35 5.83 -8.83 -7.76
C ARG A 35 6.11 -9.54 -9.08
N LYS A 36 5.30 -10.50 -9.46
CA LYS A 36 5.41 -11.19 -10.75
C LYS A 36 5.25 -10.26 -11.95
N ARG A 37 4.61 -9.11 -11.74
CA ARG A 37 4.35 -8.11 -12.78
C ARG A 37 5.29 -6.92 -12.71
N TRP A 38 6.23 -6.94 -11.78
CA TRP A 38 7.23 -5.89 -11.67
C TRP A 38 8.25 -5.98 -12.80
N PHE A 39 9.08 -4.95 -12.85
CA PHE A 39 10.22 -4.93 -13.73
C PHE A 39 11.15 -6.10 -13.48
N GLU A 40 11.87 -6.51 -14.51
CA GLU A 40 12.90 -7.54 -14.40
C GLU A 40 13.89 -7.20 -13.27
N PRO A 41 14.36 -8.19 -12.47
CA PRO A 41 15.31 -7.92 -11.38
C PRO A 41 16.58 -7.21 -11.83
N ASP A 42 17.01 -7.43 -13.07
CA ASP A 42 18.20 -6.79 -13.65
C ASP A 42 17.91 -5.37 -14.18
N SER A 43 16.66 -4.96 -14.20
CA SER A 43 16.28 -3.63 -14.66
C SER A 43 16.69 -2.56 -13.64
N LYS A 44 17.14 -1.42 -14.16
CA LYS A 44 17.43 -0.24 -13.33
C LYS A 44 16.19 0.31 -12.61
N LEU A 45 14.99 -0.11 -13.02
CA LEU A 45 13.72 0.32 -12.45
C LEU A 45 13.32 -0.50 -11.22
N PHE A 46 13.90 -1.68 -11.05
CA PHE A 46 13.57 -2.60 -9.96
C PHE A 46 13.98 -2.07 -8.57
N PRO A 47 15.23 -1.60 -8.34
CA PRO A 47 15.63 -1.14 -7.01
C PRO A 47 14.79 0.01 -6.45
N PRO A 48 14.43 1.05 -7.21
CA PRO A 48 13.52 2.09 -6.71
C PRO A 48 12.14 1.58 -6.34
N MET A 49 11.58 0.67 -7.13
CA MET A 49 10.29 0.06 -6.84
C MET A 49 10.34 -0.78 -5.56
N GLN A 50 11.40 -1.56 -5.39
CA GLN A 50 11.59 -2.37 -4.19
C GLN A 50 11.71 -1.49 -2.95
N LEU A 51 12.47 -0.39 -3.04
CA LEU A 51 12.60 0.56 -1.94
C LEU A 51 11.25 1.16 -1.55
N PHE A 52 10.45 1.58 -2.52
CA PHE A 52 9.12 2.13 -2.31
C PHE A 52 8.22 1.13 -1.57
N VAL A 53 8.16 -0.10 -2.04
CA VAL A 53 7.32 -1.15 -1.41
C VAL A 53 7.81 -1.48 -0.01
N THR A 54 9.12 -1.57 0.20
CA THR A 54 9.69 -1.83 1.52
C THR A 54 9.30 -0.74 2.52
N LEU A 55 9.33 0.53 2.12
CA LEU A 55 8.90 1.63 2.98
C LEU A 55 7.44 1.52 3.38
N PHE A 56 6.55 1.20 2.43
CA PHE A 56 5.13 1.04 2.70
C PHE A 56 4.84 -0.16 3.62
N LEU A 57 5.47 -1.29 3.37
CA LEU A 57 5.29 -2.48 4.20
C LEU A 57 5.78 -2.25 5.63
N HIS A 58 6.91 -1.57 5.78
CA HIS A 58 7.42 -1.19 7.09
C HIS A 58 6.44 -0.27 7.83
N TYR A 59 5.89 0.71 7.14
CA TYR A 59 4.89 1.62 7.70
C TYR A 59 3.63 0.87 8.13
N ILE A 60 3.08 0.01 7.28
CA ILE A 60 1.87 -0.76 7.58
C ILE A 60 2.10 -1.65 8.81
N GLY A 61 3.23 -2.37 8.85
CA GLY A 61 3.56 -3.22 9.99
C GLY A 61 3.75 -2.43 11.29
N ALA A 62 4.35 -1.26 11.21
CA ALA A 62 4.56 -0.41 12.38
C ALA A 62 3.26 0.21 12.91
N THR A 63 2.29 0.52 12.05
CA THR A 63 1.05 1.18 12.46
C THR A 63 0.00 0.24 13.06
N GLU A 64 0.13 -1.06 12.87
CA GLU A 64 -0.83 -2.03 13.40
C GLU A 64 -0.89 -2.04 14.94
N SER A 65 0.17 -1.65 15.61
CA SER A 65 0.30 -1.69 17.08
C SER A 65 0.47 -0.32 17.74
N LEU A 66 0.36 0.77 16.98
CA LEU A 66 0.63 2.12 17.49
C LEU A 66 -0.61 2.81 18.03
N THR A 67 -0.38 3.71 19.00
CA THR A 67 -1.39 4.69 19.42
C THR A 67 -1.66 5.71 18.30
N ALA A 68 -2.78 6.43 18.39
CA ALA A 68 -3.14 7.43 17.40
C ALA A 68 -2.06 8.52 17.20
N GLY A 69 -1.39 8.96 18.28
CA GLY A 69 -0.32 9.94 18.20
C GLY A 69 0.93 9.39 17.50
N ASP A 70 1.29 8.15 17.79
CA ASP A 70 2.44 7.49 17.16
C ASP A 70 2.16 7.19 15.69
N ALA A 71 0.92 6.82 15.35
CA ALA A 71 0.50 6.62 13.96
C ALA A 71 0.61 7.92 13.15
N TYR A 72 0.25 9.05 13.72
CA TYR A 72 0.40 10.35 13.08
C TYR A 72 1.87 10.68 12.80
N SER A 73 2.75 10.45 13.78
CA SER A 73 4.19 10.65 13.63
C SER A 73 4.78 9.74 12.55
N ALA A 74 4.40 8.46 12.55
CA ALA A 74 4.84 7.50 11.54
C ALA A 74 4.40 7.89 10.14
N ARG A 75 3.16 8.38 10.00
CA ARG A 75 2.62 8.89 8.73
C ARG A 75 3.44 10.06 8.20
N ASN A 76 3.74 11.02 9.05
CA ASN A 76 4.53 12.18 8.66
C ASN A 76 5.95 11.80 8.22
N LYS A 77 6.57 10.85 8.90
CA LYS A 77 7.88 10.32 8.51
C LYS A 77 7.83 9.65 7.14
N LEU A 78 6.81 8.85 6.89
CA LEU A 78 6.63 8.20 5.59
C LEU A 78 6.42 9.25 4.49
N MET A 79 5.56 10.23 4.71
CA MET A 79 5.33 11.30 3.73
C MET A 79 6.61 12.03 3.34
N ARG A 80 7.45 12.36 4.33
CA ARG A 80 8.75 13.03 4.07
C ARG A 80 9.69 12.14 3.26
N LYS A 81 9.73 10.84 3.55
CA LYS A 81 10.54 9.89 2.79
C LYS A 81 10.04 9.76 1.35
N LEU A 82 8.73 9.71 1.16
CA LEU A 82 8.11 9.65 -0.17
C LEU A 82 8.39 10.92 -0.98
N GLU A 83 8.32 12.09 -0.36
CA GLU A 83 8.65 13.35 -1.02
C GLU A 83 10.11 13.39 -1.48
N ARG A 84 11.04 12.89 -0.66
CA ARG A 84 12.45 12.76 -1.06
C ARG A 84 12.61 11.79 -2.23
N MET A 85 11.95 10.65 -2.19
CA MET A 85 11.99 9.67 -3.27
C MET A 85 11.41 10.25 -4.56
N PHE A 86 10.33 11.01 -4.46
CA PHE A 86 9.71 11.68 -5.60
C PHE A 86 10.70 12.60 -6.32
N ARG A 87 11.49 13.35 -5.56
CA ARG A 87 12.53 14.22 -6.13
C ARG A 87 13.73 13.43 -6.67
N GLN A 88 14.12 12.36 -5.98
CA GLN A 88 15.28 11.55 -6.34
C GLN A 88 15.05 10.76 -7.62
N PHE A 89 13.85 10.21 -7.80
CA PHE A 89 13.51 9.33 -8.92
C PHE A 89 12.63 10.00 -9.97
N THR A 90 12.78 11.31 -10.14
CA THR A 90 12.07 12.07 -11.18
C THR A 90 12.31 11.43 -12.56
N PHE A 91 11.25 11.36 -13.39
CA PHE A 91 11.25 10.74 -14.71
C PHE A 91 11.39 9.20 -14.72
N GLN A 92 11.29 8.54 -13.56
CA GLN A 92 11.22 7.08 -13.51
C GLN A 92 9.79 6.60 -13.28
N PRO A 93 9.42 5.39 -13.73
CA PRO A 93 8.05 4.85 -13.53
C PRO A 93 7.64 4.77 -12.05
N VAL A 94 8.58 4.55 -11.13
CA VAL A 94 8.31 4.53 -9.69
C VAL A 94 7.71 5.84 -9.19
N THR A 95 7.98 6.96 -9.85
CA THR A 95 7.42 8.27 -9.51
C THR A 95 5.90 8.27 -9.51
N ALA A 96 5.27 7.57 -10.46
CA ALA A 96 3.81 7.43 -10.49
C ALA A 96 3.27 6.72 -9.25
N PHE A 97 3.93 5.65 -8.81
CA PHE A 97 3.56 4.92 -7.59
C PHE A 97 3.78 5.76 -6.34
N ILE A 98 4.89 6.50 -6.27
CA ILE A 98 5.17 7.41 -5.16
C ILE A 98 4.09 8.50 -5.08
N HIS A 99 3.69 9.07 -6.22
CA HIS A 99 2.61 10.05 -6.28
C HIS A 99 1.29 9.47 -5.77
N LEU A 100 0.92 8.26 -6.20
CA LEU A 100 -0.27 7.58 -5.70
C LEU A 100 -0.19 7.34 -4.18
N GLY A 101 0.98 6.99 -3.68
CA GLY A 101 1.22 6.83 -2.25
C GLY A 101 1.00 8.13 -1.48
N LEU A 102 1.51 9.24 -1.99
CA LEU A 102 1.30 10.57 -1.38
C LEU A 102 -0.16 10.97 -1.39
N VAL A 103 -0.88 10.72 -2.48
CA VAL A 103 -2.33 10.97 -2.57
C VAL A 103 -3.08 10.11 -1.55
N ALA A 104 -2.73 8.84 -1.43
CA ALA A 104 -3.34 7.94 -0.44
C ALA A 104 -3.14 8.44 0.98
N MET A 105 -1.95 8.95 1.31
CA MET A 105 -1.67 9.51 2.63
C MET A 105 -2.47 10.79 2.90
N ASP A 106 -2.64 11.64 1.89
CA ASP A 106 -3.49 12.83 2.00
C ASP A 106 -4.96 12.48 2.22
N LEU A 107 -5.45 11.45 1.52
CA LEU A 107 -6.82 10.95 1.70
C LEU A 107 -7.03 10.38 3.11
N GLU A 108 -6.06 9.65 3.64
CA GLU A 108 -6.13 9.14 5.01
C GLU A 108 -6.13 10.28 6.03
N ARG A 109 -5.35 11.32 5.82
CA ARG A 109 -5.37 12.51 6.67
C ARG A 109 -6.72 13.21 6.63
N LEU A 110 -7.28 13.38 5.44
CA LEU A 110 -8.60 14.00 5.26
C LEU A 110 -9.70 13.16 5.92
N ARG A 111 -9.67 11.85 5.74
CA ARG A 111 -10.58 10.93 6.39
C ARG A 111 -10.53 11.06 7.91
N GLY A 112 -9.33 11.08 8.47
CA GLY A 112 -9.14 11.27 9.91
C GLY A 112 -9.74 12.59 10.41
N ASN A 113 -9.54 13.68 9.66
CA ASN A 113 -10.09 14.99 10.01
C ASN A 113 -11.63 15.02 9.94
N ILE A 114 -12.21 14.37 8.93
CA ILE A 114 -13.68 14.28 8.79
C ILE A 114 -14.26 13.47 9.95
N MET A 115 -13.67 12.33 10.27
CA MET A 115 -14.10 11.49 11.39
C MET A 115 -14.02 12.25 12.72
N LYS A 116 -12.93 12.97 12.94
CA LYS A 116 -12.74 13.80 14.13
C LYS A 116 -13.84 14.86 14.25
N ARG A 117 -14.15 15.56 13.17
CA ARG A 117 -15.23 16.55 13.15
C ARG A 117 -16.60 15.94 13.43
N SER A 118 -16.90 14.80 12.84
CA SER A 118 -18.20 14.14 13.06
C SER A 118 -18.38 13.68 14.52
N LEU A 119 -17.30 13.29 15.19
CA LEU A 119 -17.32 12.93 16.60
C LEU A 119 -17.56 14.14 17.53
N PHE A 120 -17.05 15.31 17.16
CA PHE A 120 -17.19 16.52 17.98
C PHE A 120 -18.45 17.35 17.68
N VAL A 121 -19.01 17.25 16.48
CA VAL A 121 -20.21 17.97 16.08
C VAL A 121 -21.50 17.29 16.58
N SER A 122 -21.45 16.00 16.92
CA SER A 122 -22.60 15.28 17.47
C SER A 122 -22.89 15.59 18.95
N GLU A 123 -22.08 16.44 19.59
CA GLU A 123 -22.33 16.96 20.92
C GLU A 123 -23.09 18.32 20.84
#